data_216b8ea86d41ccb7d1c9ae500759d215
#
_entry.id   216b8ea86d41ccb7d1c9ae500759d215
#
_cell.length_a   1.000
_cell.length_b   1.000
_cell.length_c   1.000
_cell.angle_alpha   90.00
_cell.angle_beta   90.00
_cell.angle_gamma   90.00
#
_symmetry.space_group_name_H-M   'P 1'
#
loop_
_entity.id
_entity.type
_entity.pdbx_description
1 polymer ?
#
loop_
_entity_poly.entity_id
_entity_poly.type
_entity_poly.pdbx_seq_one_letter_code
_entity_poly.pdbx_strand_id
1 'polypeptide(L)'
;GAPDLAATTALLLQSNSSLLRMAAVRATAALPPNQRFLMLRALIEDPVLAVRIAVAEQLAGMPPGQLRDQDNTRLAPLFTEYESTLMRHWDMPSTRLQLATFWRQRGDIPRARDALRGTLELNPQLEPARLNLADLERASGNDNAARVLLESGLTLNPKAGNLHHSLGLLEIRAGNREKAMTHLAAAAELEKEGSRHRFVYAIALHDSGDQQKAVTQLERLNTALPGNPAVLQALVNYCAELGQSQRSSGYQQQLQALVTALR
;
A
#
# COMPACT_ATOMS: atom_id res chain seq x y z
N GLY A 1 12.01 18.00 23.05
CA GLY A 1 12.16 16.90 22.12
C GLY A 1 10.81 16.21 21.92
N ALA A 2 10.47 15.88 20.71
CA ALA A 2 9.31 15.04 20.47
C ALA A 2 9.49 13.73 21.24
N PRO A 3 8.47 13.21 21.95
CA PRO A 3 8.59 11.95 22.64
C PRO A 3 8.97 10.86 21.63
N ASP A 4 9.91 10.02 22.01
CA ASP A 4 10.28 8.88 21.18
C ASP A 4 9.03 8.02 20.96
N LEU A 5 8.53 7.99 19.73
CA LEU A 5 7.30 7.29 19.37
C LEU A 5 7.38 5.80 19.71
N ALA A 6 8.58 5.20 19.60
CA ALA A 6 8.79 3.81 19.94
C ALA A 6 8.68 3.57 21.46
N ALA A 7 9.28 4.44 22.28
CA ALA A 7 9.17 4.35 23.72
C ALA A 7 7.73 4.58 24.21
N THR A 8 7.03 5.57 23.65
CA THR A 8 5.63 5.82 23.96
C THR A 8 4.75 4.62 23.58
N THR A 9 4.95 4.05 22.39
CA THR A 9 4.23 2.85 21.95
C THR A 9 4.48 1.68 22.89
N ALA A 10 5.73 1.43 23.30
CA ALA A 10 6.08 0.35 24.23
C ALA A 10 5.38 0.50 25.59
N LEU A 11 5.27 1.72 26.13
CA LEU A 11 4.52 1.98 27.36
C LEU A 11 3.01 1.73 27.19
N LEU A 12 2.44 2.15 26.09
CA LEU A 12 1.00 1.96 25.81
C LEU A 12 0.62 0.51 25.60
N LEU A 13 1.53 -0.33 25.07
CA LEU A 13 1.32 -1.78 24.95
C LEU A 13 1.16 -2.47 26.32
N GLN A 14 1.63 -1.86 27.40
CA GLN A 14 1.51 -2.37 28.78
C GLN A 14 0.35 -1.72 29.57
N SER A 15 -0.45 -0.86 28.94
CA SER A 15 -1.55 -0.14 29.59
C SER A 15 -2.63 -1.12 30.11
N ASN A 16 -3.23 -0.80 31.25
CA ASN A 16 -4.42 -1.51 31.76
C ASN A 16 -5.63 -1.34 30.83
N SER A 17 -5.70 -0.25 30.06
CA SER A 17 -6.75 0.00 29.09
C SER A 17 -6.52 -0.80 27.81
N SER A 18 -7.44 -1.68 27.46
CA SER A 18 -7.42 -2.45 26.21
C SER A 18 -7.49 -1.55 24.99
N LEU A 19 -8.18 -0.40 25.07
CA LEU A 19 -8.23 0.57 23.97
C LEU A 19 -6.85 1.19 23.69
N LEU A 20 -6.09 1.51 24.73
CA LEU A 20 -4.74 2.04 24.56
C LEU A 20 -3.79 0.97 24.03
N ARG A 21 -3.89 -0.29 24.53
CA ARG A 21 -3.13 -1.41 23.96
C ARG A 21 -3.43 -1.62 22.48
N MET A 22 -4.72 -1.61 22.08
CA MET A 22 -5.13 -1.72 20.66
C MET A 22 -4.56 -0.58 19.80
N ALA A 23 -4.62 0.67 20.29
CA ALA A 23 -4.06 1.80 19.57
C ALA A 23 -2.54 1.66 19.38
N ALA A 24 -1.84 1.23 20.44
CA ALA A 24 -0.41 0.96 20.39
C ALA A 24 -0.06 -0.20 19.43
N VAL A 25 -0.85 -1.29 19.44
CA VAL A 25 -0.69 -2.39 18.47
C VAL A 25 -0.77 -1.86 17.03
N ARG A 26 -1.77 -1.06 16.72
CA ARG A 26 -1.91 -0.47 15.37
C ARG A 26 -0.77 0.48 15.01
N ALA A 27 -0.24 1.24 15.96
CA ALA A 27 0.91 2.12 15.76
C ALA A 27 2.17 1.37 15.34
N THR A 28 2.30 0.07 15.68
CA THR A 28 3.43 -0.76 15.25
C THR A 28 3.45 -1.07 13.75
N ALA A 29 2.38 -0.75 13.00
CA ALA A 29 2.29 -1.00 11.56
C ALA A 29 3.44 -0.35 10.75
N ALA A 30 3.95 0.79 11.23
CA ALA A 30 5.07 1.49 10.61
C ALA A 30 6.44 0.84 10.86
N LEU A 31 6.54 -0.12 11.80
CA LEU A 31 7.79 -0.77 12.16
C LEU A 31 8.13 -1.93 11.20
N PRO A 32 9.42 -2.21 11.02
CA PRO A 32 9.86 -3.42 10.34
C PRO A 32 9.26 -4.68 10.99
N PRO A 33 8.95 -5.75 10.21
CA PRO A 33 8.25 -6.94 10.71
C PRO A 33 8.87 -7.55 11.97
N ASN A 34 10.19 -7.71 12.02
CA ASN A 34 10.88 -8.29 13.17
C ASN A 34 10.73 -7.45 14.45
N GLN A 35 10.84 -6.13 14.33
CA GLN A 35 10.64 -5.22 15.46
C GLN A 35 9.19 -5.24 15.93
N ARG A 36 8.26 -5.24 15.01
CA ARG A 36 6.82 -5.36 15.29
C ARG A 36 6.53 -6.64 16.09
N PHE A 37 7.06 -7.78 15.64
CA PHE A 37 6.90 -9.05 16.35
C PHE A 37 7.44 -8.98 17.77
N LEU A 38 8.67 -8.47 17.96
CA LEU A 38 9.30 -8.35 19.29
C LEU A 38 8.45 -7.51 20.25
N MET A 39 7.84 -6.42 19.75
CA MET A 39 6.97 -5.57 20.56
C MET A 39 5.64 -6.23 20.90
N LEU A 40 5.05 -7.00 19.97
CA LEU A 40 3.71 -7.54 20.10
C LEU A 40 3.66 -8.95 20.71
N ARG A 41 4.77 -9.66 20.80
CA ARG A 41 4.81 -11.07 21.25
C ARG A 41 4.20 -11.32 22.64
N ALA A 42 4.22 -10.33 23.54
CA ALA A 42 3.61 -10.43 24.86
C ALA A 42 2.08 -10.33 24.81
N LEU A 43 1.52 -9.74 23.77
CA LEU A 43 0.07 -9.57 23.59
C LEU A 43 -0.59 -10.64 22.72
N ILE A 44 0.15 -11.65 22.28
CA ILE A 44 -0.39 -12.82 21.55
C ILE A 44 -1.49 -13.51 22.36
N GLU A 45 -1.35 -13.52 23.68
CA GLU A 45 -2.26 -14.15 24.64
C GLU A 45 -2.95 -13.09 25.52
N ASP A 46 -3.15 -11.86 25.01
CA ASP A 46 -3.84 -10.81 25.77
C ASP A 46 -5.23 -11.27 26.20
N PRO A 47 -5.68 -11.00 27.44
CA PRO A 47 -7.00 -11.47 27.92
C PRO A 47 -8.17 -10.89 27.11
N VAL A 48 -7.97 -9.76 26.43
CA VAL A 48 -9.02 -9.10 25.64
C VAL A 48 -8.97 -9.51 24.19
N LEU A 49 -10.02 -10.16 23.69
CA LEU A 49 -10.13 -10.63 22.31
C LEU A 49 -9.80 -9.55 21.27
N ALA A 50 -10.32 -8.33 21.46
CA ALA A 50 -10.11 -7.25 20.52
C ALA A 50 -8.61 -6.87 20.37
N VAL A 51 -7.82 -6.99 21.44
CA VAL A 51 -6.36 -6.80 21.40
C VAL A 51 -5.72 -7.93 20.62
N ARG A 52 -6.08 -9.19 20.89
CA ARG A 52 -5.56 -10.35 20.15
C ARG A 52 -5.87 -10.26 18.66
N ILE A 53 -7.09 -9.86 18.28
CA ILE A 53 -7.47 -9.63 16.87
C ILE A 53 -6.58 -8.57 16.22
N ALA A 54 -6.33 -7.44 16.90
CA ALA A 54 -5.42 -6.41 16.40
C ALA A 54 -3.98 -6.92 16.25
N VAL A 55 -3.49 -7.72 17.20
CA VAL A 55 -2.17 -8.37 17.13
C VAL A 55 -2.09 -9.33 15.94
N ALA A 56 -3.10 -10.18 15.74
CA ALA A 56 -3.17 -11.10 14.60
C ALA A 56 -3.10 -10.37 13.27
N GLU A 57 -3.84 -9.28 13.12
CA GLU A 57 -3.83 -8.43 11.92
C GLU A 57 -2.42 -7.88 11.63
N GLN A 58 -1.72 -7.38 12.65
CA GLN A 58 -0.38 -6.83 12.49
C GLN A 58 0.69 -7.90 12.20
N LEU A 59 0.51 -9.12 12.68
CA LEU A 59 1.47 -10.22 12.54
C LEU A 59 1.16 -11.18 11.38
N ALA A 60 0.01 -11.07 10.72
CA ALA A 60 -0.39 -11.94 9.62
C ALA A 60 0.65 -12.02 8.49
N GLY A 61 1.30 -10.90 8.16
CA GLY A 61 2.32 -10.80 7.12
C GLY A 61 3.73 -11.25 7.55
N MET A 62 3.91 -11.78 8.76
CA MET A 62 5.21 -12.30 9.18
C MET A 62 5.55 -13.58 8.43
N PRO A 63 6.69 -13.63 7.71
CA PRO A 63 7.11 -14.84 7.02
C PRO A 63 7.42 -15.95 8.04
N PRO A 64 6.83 -17.17 7.90
CA PRO A 64 7.07 -18.26 8.84
C PRO A 64 8.55 -18.61 9.04
N GLY A 65 9.36 -18.53 7.98
CA GLY A 65 10.79 -18.82 8.03
C GLY A 65 11.67 -17.78 8.78
N GLN A 66 11.08 -16.65 9.17
CA GLN A 66 11.79 -15.63 9.98
C GLN A 66 11.55 -15.76 11.48
N LEU A 67 10.65 -16.63 11.88
CA LEU A 67 10.31 -16.89 13.27
C LEU A 67 10.85 -18.25 13.71
N ARG A 68 11.18 -18.36 15.01
CA ARG A 68 11.52 -19.64 15.62
C ARG A 68 10.27 -20.54 15.66
N ASP A 69 10.43 -21.84 15.62
CA ASP A 69 9.32 -22.80 15.66
C ASP A 69 8.38 -22.59 16.85
N GLN A 70 8.96 -22.24 18.01
CA GLN A 70 8.19 -21.92 19.20
C GLN A 70 7.28 -20.71 19.00
N ASP A 71 7.75 -19.67 18.32
CA ASP A 71 6.98 -18.46 18.03
C ASP A 71 5.87 -18.76 17.02
N ASN A 72 6.17 -19.54 15.98
CA ASN A 72 5.18 -20.02 15.02
C ASN A 72 4.07 -20.84 15.70
N THR A 73 4.42 -21.72 16.65
CA THR A 73 3.46 -22.53 17.41
C THR A 73 2.54 -21.65 18.26
N ARG A 74 3.04 -20.55 18.83
CA ARG A 74 2.23 -19.61 19.61
C ARG A 74 1.30 -18.76 18.74
N LEU A 75 1.71 -18.44 17.50
CA LEU A 75 0.90 -17.64 16.57
C LEU A 75 -0.24 -18.45 15.94
N ALA A 76 -0.09 -19.76 15.78
CA ALA A 76 -1.11 -20.58 15.12
C ALA A 76 -2.51 -20.47 15.76
N PRO A 77 -2.70 -20.62 17.09
CA PRO A 77 -4.02 -20.44 17.71
C PRO A 77 -4.55 -19.01 17.58
N LEU A 78 -3.68 -17.99 17.62
CA LEU A 78 -4.06 -16.59 17.43
C LEU A 78 -4.65 -16.37 16.02
N PHE A 79 -4.01 -16.91 15.00
CA PHE A 79 -4.49 -16.79 13.62
C PHE A 79 -5.78 -17.57 13.38
N THR A 80 -5.95 -18.73 14.02
CA THR A 80 -7.20 -19.50 13.98
C THR A 80 -8.34 -18.72 14.65
N GLU A 81 -8.08 -18.07 15.79
CA GLU A 81 -9.07 -17.22 16.46
C GLU A 81 -9.44 -16.00 15.61
N TYR A 82 -8.46 -15.35 14.98
CA TYR A 82 -8.69 -14.25 14.06
C TYR A 82 -9.60 -14.66 12.90
N GLU A 83 -9.23 -15.73 12.20
CA GLU A 83 -10.00 -16.26 11.08
C GLU A 83 -11.43 -16.61 11.50
N SER A 84 -11.59 -17.38 12.59
CA SER A 84 -12.91 -17.80 13.07
C SER A 84 -13.79 -16.62 13.51
N THR A 85 -13.18 -15.57 14.07
CA THR A 85 -13.91 -14.36 14.47
C THR A 85 -14.42 -13.60 13.25
N LEU A 86 -13.61 -13.45 12.21
CA LEU A 86 -14.03 -12.80 10.98
C LEU A 86 -15.05 -13.65 10.19
N MET A 87 -14.89 -14.95 10.15
CA MET A 87 -15.82 -15.87 9.46
C MET A 87 -17.26 -15.79 9.96
N ARG A 88 -17.49 -15.34 11.20
CA ARG A 88 -18.85 -15.09 11.71
C ARG A 88 -19.59 -13.98 10.97
N HIS A 89 -18.87 -13.13 10.28
CA HIS A 89 -19.39 -12.00 9.50
C HIS A 89 -19.00 -12.10 8.01
N TRP A 90 -18.94 -13.35 7.52
CA TRP A 90 -18.57 -13.65 6.14
C TRP A 90 -19.51 -13.03 5.09
N ASP A 91 -20.75 -12.75 5.46
CA ASP A 91 -21.74 -12.06 4.64
C ASP A 91 -21.36 -10.59 4.34
N MET A 92 -20.47 -9.98 5.14
CA MET A 92 -20.05 -8.61 4.97
C MET A 92 -18.87 -8.49 3.98
N PRO A 93 -18.98 -7.66 2.90
CA PRO A 93 -17.89 -7.46 1.95
C PRO A 93 -16.57 -6.98 2.57
N SER A 94 -16.64 -6.11 3.59
CA SER A 94 -15.47 -5.64 4.34
C SER A 94 -14.72 -6.77 5.05
N THR A 95 -15.46 -7.70 5.64
CA THR A 95 -14.87 -8.85 6.33
C THR A 95 -14.22 -9.83 5.36
N ARG A 96 -14.83 -10.06 4.19
CA ARG A 96 -14.21 -10.85 3.12
C ARG A 96 -12.90 -10.23 2.62
N LEU A 97 -12.84 -8.90 2.50
CA LEU A 97 -11.60 -8.19 2.15
C LEU A 97 -10.51 -8.39 3.20
N GLN A 98 -10.86 -8.31 4.49
CA GLN A 98 -9.92 -8.56 5.59
C GLN A 98 -9.41 -10.00 5.56
N LEU A 99 -10.30 -10.98 5.40
CA LEU A 99 -9.92 -12.39 5.29
C LEU A 99 -9.08 -12.66 4.05
N ALA A 100 -9.42 -12.08 2.91
CA ALA A 100 -8.62 -12.21 1.69
C ALA A 100 -7.19 -11.67 1.89
N THR A 101 -7.06 -10.52 2.56
CA THR A 101 -5.76 -9.94 2.90
C THR A 101 -4.98 -10.85 3.83
N PHE A 102 -5.63 -11.38 4.87
CA PHE A 102 -5.05 -12.31 5.82
C PHE A 102 -4.57 -13.59 5.12
N TRP A 103 -5.41 -14.26 4.32
CA TRP A 103 -5.03 -15.48 3.63
C TRP A 103 -3.90 -15.26 2.63
N ARG A 104 -3.92 -14.15 1.88
CA ARG A 104 -2.81 -13.77 1.01
C ARG A 104 -1.50 -13.60 1.78
N GLN A 105 -1.53 -12.94 2.92
CA GLN A 105 -0.35 -12.75 3.78
C GLN A 105 0.15 -14.07 4.37
N ARG A 106 -0.74 -15.03 4.61
CA ARG A 106 -0.41 -16.39 5.08
C ARG A 106 -0.06 -17.36 3.95
N GLY A 107 -0.07 -16.91 2.68
CA GLY A 107 0.26 -17.72 1.51
C GLY A 107 -0.88 -18.60 1.02
N ASP A 108 -2.08 -18.49 1.60
CA ASP A 108 -3.27 -19.21 1.12
C ASP A 108 -3.93 -18.43 -0.02
N ILE A 109 -3.29 -18.48 -1.17
CA ILE A 109 -3.71 -17.77 -2.37
C ILE A 109 -5.07 -18.24 -2.89
N PRO A 110 -5.42 -19.55 -2.88
CA PRO A 110 -6.74 -20.02 -3.30
C PRO A 110 -7.88 -19.38 -2.47
N ARG A 111 -7.82 -19.46 -1.14
CA ARG A 111 -8.86 -18.86 -0.28
C ARG A 111 -8.94 -17.35 -0.43
N ALA A 112 -7.81 -16.66 -0.55
CA ALA A 112 -7.79 -15.22 -0.80
C ALA A 112 -8.51 -14.86 -2.12
N ARG A 113 -8.25 -15.61 -3.18
CA ARG A 113 -8.90 -15.44 -4.50
C ARG A 113 -10.40 -15.65 -4.42
N ASP A 114 -10.84 -16.74 -3.80
CA ASP A 114 -12.27 -17.08 -3.69
C ASP A 114 -13.04 -16.04 -2.86
N ALA A 115 -12.44 -15.55 -1.77
CA ALA A 115 -13.03 -14.47 -0.99
C ALA A 115 -13.22 -13.18 -1.80
N LEU A 116 -12.22 -12.79 -2.59
CA LEU A 116 -12.29 -11.59 -3.43
C LEU A 116 -13.32 -11.76 -4.57
N ARG A 117 -13.38 -12.93 -5.19
CA ARG A 117 -14.41 -13.24 -6.21
C ARG A 117 -15.80 -13.16 -5.63
N GLY A 118 -16.05 -13.85 -4.52
CA GLY A 118 -17.34 -13.81 -3.85
C GLY A 118 -17.70 -12.41 -3.31
N THR A 119 -16.70 -11.57 -3.01
CA THR A 119 -16.96 -10.16 -2.68
C THR A 119 -17.46 -9.38 -3.88
N LEU A 120 -16.87 -9.59 -5.07
CA LEU A 120 -17.28 -8.93 -6.31
C LEU A 120 -18.63 -9.45 -6.85
N GLU A 121 -19.02 -10.69 -6.54
CA GLU A 121 -20.35 -11.21 -6.81
C GLU A 121 -21.42 -10.47 -6.00
N LEU A 122 -21.14 -10.17 -4.74
CA LEU A 122 -22.04 -9.40 -3.86
C LEU A 122 -22.05 -7.91 -4.20
N ASN A 123 -20.89 -7.36 -4.50
CA ASN A 123 -20.73 -5.94 -4.83
C ASN A 123 -19.74 -5.77 -5.99
N PRO A 124 -20.23 -5.81 -7.25
CA PRO A 124 -19.38 -5.66 -8.43
C PRO A 124 -18.63 -4.31 -8.53
N GLN A 125 -19.11 -3.29 -7.83
CA GLN A 125 -18.52 -1.94 -7.84
C GLN A 125 -17.47 -1.74 -6.75
N LEU A 126 -17.21 -2.72 -5.91
CA LEU A 126 -16.24 -2.59 -4.81
C LEU A 126 -14.81 -2.58 -5.35
N GLU A 127 -14.33 -1.37 -5.65
CA GLU A 127 -12.99 -1.13 -6.22
C GLU A 127 -11.86 -1.81 -5.44
N PRO A 128 -11.78 -1.73 -4.09
CA PRO A 128 -10.72 -2.41 -3.33
C PRO A 128 -10.67 -3.93 -3.55
N ALA A 129 -11.82 -4.60 -3.67
CA ALA A 129 -11.85 -6.04 -3.94
C ALA A 129 -11.30 -6.36 -5.33
N ARG A 130 -11.64 -5.53 -6.31
CA ARG A 130 -11.20 -5.68 -7.70
C ARG A 130 -9.69 -5.46 -7.84
N LEU A 131 -9.17 -4.41 -7.21
CA LEU A 131 -7.73 -4.12 -7.18
C LEU A 131 -6.95 -5.26 -6.51
N ASN A 132 -7.42 -5.71 -5.35
CA ASN A 132 -6.76 -6.80 -4.62
C ASN A 132 -6.78 -8.12 -5.42
N LEU A 133 -7.88 -8.41 -6.13
CA LEU A 133 -7.95 -9.61 -6.99
C LEU A 133 -7.05 -9.48 -8.20
N ALA A 134 -7.03 -8.33 -8.86
CA ALA A 134 -6.13 -8.08 -9.99
C ALA A 134 -4.65 -8.17 -9.58
N ASP A 135 -4.28 -7.63 -8.42
CA ASP A 135 -2.93 -7.76 -7.87
C ASP A 135 -2.57 -9.21 -7.54
N LEU A 136 -3.53 -9.97 -7.01
CA LEU A 136 -3.34 -11.38 -6.72
C LEU A 136 -3.11 -12.21 -8.00
N GLU A 137 -3.93 -11.98 -9.05
CA GLU A 137 -3.76 -12.65 -10.34
C GLU A 137 -2.42 -12.26 -10.99
N ARG A 138 -2.07 -10.97 -10.96
CA ARG A 138 -0.77 -10.50 -11.44
C ARG A 138 0.40 -11.14 -10.71
N ALA A 139 0.35 -11.21 -9.38
CA ALA A 139 1.39 -11.84 -8.56
C ALA A 139 1.51 -13.36 -8.82
N SER A 140 0.42 -13.97 -9.29
CA SER A 140 0.38 -15.39 -9.70
C SER A 140 0.79 -15.61 -11.17
N GLY A 141 1.22 -14.56 -11.91
CA GLY A 141 1.60 -14.64 -13.32
C GLY A 141 0.42 -14.59 -14.30
N ASN A 142 -0.80 -14.33 -13.82
CA ASN A 142 -2.02 -14.32 -14.63
C ASN A 142 -2.36 -12.90 -15.11
N ASP A 143 -1.42 -12.25 -15.81
CA ASP A 143 -1.56 -10.84 -16.24
C ASP A 143 -2.82 -10.60 -17.10
N ASN A 144 -3.25 -11.58 -17.91
CA ASN A 144 -4.49 -11.47 -18.68
C ASN A 144 -5.74 -11.42 -17.78
N ALA A 145 -5.80 -12.26 -16.74
CA ALA A 145 -6.91 -12.23 -15.79
C ALA A 145 -6.95 -10.89 -15.02
N ALA A 146 -5.78 -10.38 -14.61
CA ALA A 146 -5.66 -9.07 -13.99
C ALA A 146 -6.18 -7.95 -14.90
N ARG A 147 -5.81 -7.98 -16.21
CA ARG A 147 -6.30 -7.00 -17.20
C ARG A 147 -7.82 -7.02 -17.31
N VAL A 148 -8.43 -8.19 -17.51
CA VAL A 148 -9.89 -8.34 -17.62
C VAL A 148 -10.61 -7.79 -16.38
N LEU A 149 -10.08 -8.04 -15.18
CA LEU A 149 -10.61 -7.50 -13.93
C LEU A 149 -10.57 -5.97 -13.91
N LEU A 150 -9.45 -5.37 -14.28
CA LEU A 150 -9.28 -3.92 -14.27
C LEU A 150 -10.16 -3.25 -15.34
N GLU A 151 -10.19 -3.76 -16.56
CA GLU A 151 -11.02 -3.25 -17.67
C GLU A 151 -12.52 -3.35 -17.34
N SER A 152 -12.97 -4.48 -16.78
CA SER A 152 -14.37 -4.61 -16.34
C SER A 152 -14.73 -3.62 -15.22
N GLY A 153 -13.77 -3.30 -14.34
CA GLY A 153 -13.95 -2.25 -13.34
C GLY A 153 -14.10 -0.86 -13.95
N LEU A 154 -13.28 -0.55 -14.94
CA LEU A 154 -13.37 0.72 -15.68
C LEU A 154 -14.65 0.84 -16.51
N THR A 155 -15.22 -0.27 -16.97
CA THR A 155 -16.56 -0.28 -17.60
C THR A 155 -17.63 0.14 -16.61
N LEU A 156 -17.53 -0.28 -15.34
CA LEU A 156 -18.48 0.10 -14.27
C LEU A 156 -18.24 1.51 -13.74
N ASN A 157 -16.97 1.91 -13.62
CA ASN A 157 -16.55 3.23 -13.15
C ASN A 157 -15.39 3.76 -14.00
N PRO A 158 -15.67 4.46 -15.11
CA PRO A 158 -14.62 5.04 -15.96
C PRO A 158 -13.73 6.10 -15.30
N LYS A 159 -14.12 6.58 -14.11
CA LYS A 159 -13.36 7.59 -13.36
C LYS A 159 -12.60 7.00 -12.16
N ALA A 160 -12.42 5.69 -12.11
CA ALA A 160 -11.65 5.03 -11.06
C ALA A 160 -10.13 5.19 -11.30
N GLY A 161 -9.54 6.23 -10.74
CA GLY A 161 -8.11 6.56 -10.92
C GLY A 161 -7.18 5.41 -10.52
N ASN A 162 -7.47 4.68 -9.44
CA ASN A 162 -6.67 3.53 -9.02
C ASN A 162 -6.72 2.37 -10.02
N LEU A 163 -7.87 2.13 -10.68
CA LEU A 163 -7.99 1.10 -11.72
C LEU A 163 -7.18 1.48 -12.96
N HIS A 164 -7.27 2.75 -13.38
CA HIS A 164 -6.42 3.28 -14.45
C HIS A 164 -4.94 3.15 -14.10
N HIS A 165 -4.54 3.52 -12.89
CA HIS A 165 -3.15 3.38 -12.45
C HIS A 165 -2.67 1.93 -12.51
N SER A 166 -3.43 1.00 -11.95
CA SER A 166 -3.08 -0.43 -11.93
C SER A 166 -3.01 -1.01 -13.34
N LEU A 167 -3.93 -0.63 -14.21
CA LEU A 167 -3.91 -1.07 -15.62
C LEU A 167 -2.74 -0.46 -16.38
N GLY A 168 -2.42 0.81 -16.15
CA GLY A 168 -1.25 1.46 -16.72
C GLY A 168 0.07 0.76 -16.36
N LEU A 169 0.24 0.39 -15.08
CA LEU A 169 1.40 -0.38 -14.62
C LEU A 169 1.46 -1.78 -15.24
N LEU A 170 0.30 -2.43 -15.41
CA LEU A 170 0.21 -3.73 -16.07
C LEU A 170 0.62 -3.64 -17.54
N GLU A 171 0.20 -2.59 -18.25
CA GLU A 171 0.57 -2.35 -19.65
C GLU A 171 2.06 -1.97 -19.81
N ILE A 172 2.68 -1.25 -18.86
CA ILE A 172 4.15 -1.05 -18.81
C ILE A 172 4.87 -2.41 -18.79
N ARG A 173 4.45 -3.30 -17.89
CA ARG A 173 5.03 -4.65 -17.77
C ARG A 173 4.86 -5.47 -19.06
N ALA A 174 3.72 -5.34 -19.71
CA ALA A 174 3.42 -6.04 -20.98
C ALA A 174 4.13 -5.42 -22.21
N GLY A 175 4.85 -4.29 -22.04
CA GLY A 175 5.49 -3.57 -23.14
C GLY A 175 4.55 -2.73 -23.99
N ASN A 176 3.28 -2.60 -23.61
CA ASN A 176 2.25 -1.84 -24.31
C ASN A 176 2.29 -0.35 -23.95
N ARG A 177 3.38 0.32 -24.32
CA ARG A 177 3.71 1.68 -23.87
C ARG A 177 2.58 2.69 -24.14
N GLU A 178 1.98 2.68 -25.32
CA GLU A 178 0.91 3.64 -25.69
C GLU A 178 -0.32 3.49 -24.76
N LYS A 179 -0.79 2.26 -24.55
CA LYS A 179 -1.90 1.99 -23.63
C LYS A 179 -1.55 2.37 -22.20
N ALA A 180 -0.32 2.06 -21.77
CA ALA A 180 0.16 2.41 -20.44
C ALA A 180 0.10 3.93 -20.22
N MET A 181 0.61 4.72 -21.17
CA MET A 181 0.61 6.18 -21.08
C MET A 181 -0.81 6.75 -21.03
N THR A 182 -1.74 6.19 -21.82
CA THR A 182 -3.15 6.59 -21.80
C THR A 182 -3.76 6.38 -20.40
N HIS A 183 -3.54 5.22 -19.80
CA HIS A 183 -4.09 4.91 -18.49
C HIS A 183 -3.40 5.68 -17.35
N LEU A 184 -2.06 5.82 -17.39
CA LEU A 184 -1.34 6.59 -16.37
C LEU A 184 -1.68 8.08 -16.42
N ALA A 185 -1.89 8.65 -17.62
CA ALA A 185 -2.37 10.01 -17.77
C ALA A 185 -3.76 10.19 -17.16
N ALA A 186 -4.70 9.28 -17.48
CA ALA A 186 -6.04 9.31 -16.90
C ALA A 186 -6.01 9.23 -15.37
N ALA A 187 -5.19 8.32 -14.79
CA ALA A 187 -5.03 8.22 -13.36
C ALA A 187 -4.51 9.52 -12.73
N ALA A 188 -3.52 10.16 -13.36
CA ALA A 188 -2.92 11.41 -12.87
C ALA A 188 -3.90 12.60 -12.90
N GLU A 189 -4.83 12.63 -13.87
CA GLU A 189 -5.84 13.71 -13.97
C GLU A 189 -7.08 13.46 -13.09
N LEU A 190 -7.44 12.20 -12.83
CA LEU A 190 -8.59 11.85 -11.99
C LEU A 190 -8.36 12.05 -10.51
N GLU A 191 -7.13 12.10 -10.09
CA GLU A 191 -6.77 12.29 -8.68
C GLU A 191 -6.65 13.77 -8.33
N LYS A 192 -7.45 14.20 -7.36
CA LYS A 192 -7.66 15.62 -7.05
C LYS A 192 -6.47 16.32 -6.40
N GLU A 193 -5.61 15.63 -5.68
CA GLU A 193 -4.50 16.24 -4.92
C GLU A 193 -3.27 15.32 -4.89
N GLY A 194 -2.17 15.89 -5.33
CA GLY A 194 -0.78 15.57 -5.03
C GLY A 194 -0.43 14.10 -4.91
N SER A 195 -0.58 13.34 -5.97
CA SER A 195 -0.70 11.93 -5.81
C SER A 195 0.45 11.11 -6.36
N ARG A 196 0.54 9.92 -5.80
CA ARG A 196 1.37 8.84 -6.31
C ARG A 196 1.17 8.58 -7.81
N HIS A 197 -0.07 8.74 -8.34
CA HIS A 197 -0.37 8.51 -9.75
C HIS A 197 0.34 9.51 -10.66
N ARG A 198 0.32 10.79 -10.30
CA ARG A 198 1.02 11.83 -11.06
C ARG A 198 2.54 11.63 -11.05
N PHE A 199 3.08 11.20 -9.91
CA PHE A 199 4.50 10.88 -9.81
C PHE A 199 4.88 9.73 -10.74
N VAL A 200 4.12 8.61 -10.70
CA VAL A 200 4.36 7.45 -11.57
C VAL A 200 4.19 7.81 -13.06
N TYR A 201 3.20 8.65 -13.39
CA TYR A 201 3.03 9.13 -14.76
C TYR A 201 4.23 9.97 -15.22
N ALA A 202 4.77 10.82 -14.35
CA ALA A 202 5.96 11.61 -14.67
C ALA A 202 7.20 10.73 -14.92
N ILE A 203 7.40 9.67 -14.11
CA ILE A 203 8.46 8.68 -14.36
C ILE A 203 8.25 8.01 -15.73
N ALA A 204 7.05 7.55 -16.03
CA ALA A 204 6.73 6.89 -17.30
C ALA A 204 6.94 7.83 -18.52
N LEU A 205 6.63 9.13 -18.40
CA LEU A 205 6.93 10.14 -19.41
C LEU A 205 8.43 10.28 -19.63
N HIS A 206 9.21 10.38 -18.57
CA HIS A 206 10.67 10.46 -18.64
C HIS A 206 11.26 9.25 -19.36
N ASP A 207 10.89 8.03 -18.95
CA ASP A 207 11.35 6.78 -19.54
C ASP A 207 10.90 6.59 -20.99
N SER A 208 9.86 7.32 -21.39
CA SER A 208 9.37 7.37 -22.79
C SER A 208 10.07 8.38 -23.65
N GLY A 209 10.97 9.21 -23.09
CA GLY A 209 11.67 10.29 -23.77
C GLY A 209 10.96 11.65 -23.73
N ASP A 210 9.75 11.70 -23.14
CA ASP A 210 8.97 12.95 -22.98
C ASP A 210 9.43 13.75 -21.73
N GLN A 211 10.74 13.96 -21.61
CA GLN A 211 11.39 14.53 -20.42
C GLN A 211 10.80 15.89 -19.99
N GLN A 212 10.50 16.77 -20.96
CA GLN A 212 9.92 18.09 -20.63
C GLN A 212 8.52 17.98 -20.03
N LYS A 213 7.69 17.03 -20.51
CA LYS A 213 6.38 16.76 -19.93
C LYS A 213 6.51 16.14 -18.54
N ALA A 214 7.51 15.26 -18.33
CA ALA A 214 7.81 14.69 -17.01
C ALA A 214 8.08 15.78 -15.97
N VAL A 215 8.97 16.73 -16.29
CA VAL A 215 9.26 17.88 -15.43
C VAL A 215 7.97 18.68 -15.12
N THR A 216 7.14 18.95 -16.14
CA THR A 216 5.89 19.69 -15.95
C THR A 216 4.94 18.96 -14.97
N GLN A 217 4.82 17.62 -15.04
CA GLN A 217 3.99 16.86 -14.11
C GLN A 217 4.55 16.88 -12.68
N LEU A 218 5.88 16.78 -12.54
CA LEU A 218 6.52 16.86 -11.22
C LEU A 218 6.38 18.25 -10.59
N GLU A 219 6.42 19.33 -11.39
CA GLU A 219 6.20 20.69 -10.89
C GLU A 219 4.78 20.92 -10.39
N ARG A 220 3.78 20.42 -11.15
CA ARG A 220 2.37 20.43 -10.68
C ARG A 220 2.24 19.69 -9.35
N LEU A 221 2.92 18.54 -9.22
CA LEU A 221 2.93 17.76 -7.99
C LEU A 221 3.62 18.50 -6.84
N ASN A 222 4.78 19.12 -7.09
CA ASN A 222 5.51 19.90 -6.10
C ASN A 222 4.73 21.14 -5.64
N THR A 223 3.93 21.73 -6.53
CA THR A 223 3.03 22.84 -6.17
C THR A 223 1.89 22.38 -5.28
N ALA A 224 1.31 21.21 -5.55
CA ALA A 224 0.19 20.65 -4.76
C ALA A 224 0.66 20.08 -3.40
N LEU A 225 1.84 19.47 -3.36
CA LEU A 225 2.46 18.87 -2.16
C LEU A 225 3.91 19.35 -2.05
N PRO A 226 4.14 20.57 -1.55
CA PRO A 226 5.49 21.11 -1.37
C PRO A 226 6.30 20.25 -0.40
N GLY A 227 7.57 20.09 -0.71
CA GLY A 227 8.50 19.46 0.22
C GLY A 227 8.49 17.91 0.21
N ASN A 228 8.01 17.29 -0.85
CA ASN A 228 8.19 15.86 -1.03
C ASN A 228 9.63 15.57 -1.54
N PRO A 229 10.49 14.87 -0.75
CA PRO A 229 11.87 14.65 -1.14
C PRO A 229 12.05 13.87 -2.45
N ALA A 230 11.15 12.90 -2.72
CA ALA A 230 11.23 12.09 -3.95
C ALA A 230 10.90 12.93 -5.20
N VAL A 231 9.92 13.83 -5.08
CA VAL A 231 9.54 14.74 -6.17
C VAL A 231 10.67 15.74 -6.44
N LEU A 232 11.23 16.35 -5.39
CA LEU A 232 12.34 17.30 -5.52
C LEU A 232 13.58 16.62 -6.10
N GLN A 233 13.90 15.39 -5.67
CA GLN A 233 15.03 14.65 -6.24
C GLN A 233 14.84 14.35 -7.74
N ALA A 234 13.62 13.95 -8.13
CA ALA A 234 13.30 13.73 -9.54
C ALA A 234 13.40 15.02 -10.36
N LEU A 235 12.92 16.17 -9.84
CA LEU A 235 13.07 17.48 -10.48
C LEU A 235 14.53 17.90 -10.64
N VAL A 236 15.38 17.68 -9.62
CA VAL A 236 16.83 17.93 -9.71
C VAL A 236 17.43 17.15 -10.87
N ASN A 237 17.17 15.86 -10.94
CA ASN A 237 17.77 14.98 -11.95
C ASN A 237 17.25 15.31 -13.36
N TYR A 238 15.94 15.41 -13.56
CA TYR A 238 15.34 15.62 -14.88
C TYR A 238 15.64 17.01 -15.43
N CYS A 239 15.68 18.04 -14.57
CA CYS A 239 16.12 19.37 -15.02
C CYS A 239 17.62 19.38 -15.41
N ALA A 240 18.48 18.64 -14.70
CA ALA A 240 19.90 18.53 -15.06
C ALA A 240 20.08 17.83 -16.41
N GLU A 241 19.37 16.74 -16.67
CA GLU A 241 19.38 16.01 -17.94
C GLU A 241 18.94 16.88 -19.13
N LEU A 242 17.97 17.79 -18.89
CA LEU A 242 17.54 18.79 -19.90
C LEU A 242 18.44 19.98 -20.02
N GLY A 243 19.58 20.04 -19.30
CA GLY A 243 20.49 21.19 -19.31
C GLY A 243 19.94 22.43 -18.57
N GLN A 244 18.85 22.30 -17.82
CA GLN A 244 18.19 23.39 -17.07
C GLN A 244 18.89 23.61 -15.71
N SER A 245 20.18 23.92 -15.71
CA SER A 245 21.03 23.92 -14.51
C SER A 245 20.53 24.86 -13.41
N GLN A 246 19.97 26.01 -13.75
CA GLN A 246 19.44 26.96 -12.77
C GLN A 246 18.24 26.39 -12.02
N ARG A 247 17.32 25.72 -12.73
CA ARG A 247 16.14 25.06 -12.12
C ARG A 247 16.56 23.88 -11.25
N SER A 248 17.47 23.04 -11.77
CA SER A 248 18.02 21.92 -11.00
C SER A 248 18.63 22.38 -9.68
N SER A 249 19.47 23.44 -9.71
CA SER A 249 20.08 24.02 -8.50
C SER A 249 19.05 24.58 -7.52
N GLY A 250 17.97 25.20 -8.02
CA GLY A 250 16.87 25.68 -7.18
C GLY A 250 16.15 24.55 -6.43
N TYR A 251 15.86 23.43 -7.11
CA TYR A 251 15.24 22.26 -6.45
C TYR A 251 16.21 21.56 -5.49
N GLN A 252 17.50 21.55 -5.80
CA GLN A 252 18.52 21.01 -4.91
C GLN A 252 18.61 21.79 -3.59
N GLN A 253 18.52 23.13 -3.64
CA GLN A 253 18.48 23.98 -2.45
C GLN A 253 17.23 23.69 -1.61
N GLN A 254 16.05 23.52 -2.23
CA GLN A 254 14.82 23.16 -1.52
C GLN A 254 14.96 21.80 -0.81
N LEU A 255 15.51 20.80 -1.50
CA LEU A 255 15.76 19.47 -0.93
C LEU A 255 16.72 19.53 0.27
N GLN A 256 17.78 20.32 0.15
CA GLN A 256 18.78 20.49 1.22
C GLN A 256 18.20 21.21 2.44
N ALA A 257 17.36 22.22 2.24
CA ALA A 257 16.63 22.90 3.31
C ALA A 257 15.72 21.94 4.09
N LEU A 258 15.00 21.04 3.40
CA LEU A 258 14.18 20.01 4.03
C LEU A 258 15.00 19.06 4.90
N VAL A 259 16.13 18.57 4.40
CA VAL A 259 17.01 17.66 5.16
C VAL A 259 17.56 18.34 6.41
N THR A 260 17.83 19.64 6.33
CA THR A 260 18.34 20.42 7.46
C THR A 260 17.25 20.66 8.50
N ALA A 261 16.00 20.88 8.08
CA ALA A 261 14.86 21.10 8.99
C ALA A 261 14.39 19.83 9.73
N LEU A 262 14.75 18.65 9.24
CA LEU A 262 14.41 17.35 9.84
C LEU A 262 15.47 16.83 10.82
N ARG A 263 16.60 17.54 10.96
CA ARG A 263 17.66 17.26 11.94
C ARG A 263 17.49 18.10 13.18
#